data_47332a349474ecd1f79991f22edc600d
#
_entry.id   47332a349474ecd1f79991f22edc600d
#
_cell.length_a   1.000
_cell.length_b   1.000
_cell.length_c   1.000
_cell.angle_alpha   90.00
_cell.angle_beta   90.00
_cell.angle_gamma   90.00
#
_symmetry.space_group_name_H-M   'P 1'
#
loop_
_entity.id
_entity.type
_entity.pdbx_description
1 polymer ?
#
loop_
_entity_poly.entity_id
_entity_poly.type
_entity_poly.pdbx_seq_one_letter_code
_entity_poly.pdbx_strand_id
1 'polypeptide(L)'
;MTQEELQAQEALQAKMQEATKGFVKQDAIDTVKAEIQASQETAIKSLEDVLAEQGNIINDLKETKVKAMPKKSIKEEIAEVSKTEDFAKFKSKSSMFKFELKSAAQMTIGTNITGETGLLPTPTMWAGYNPYNWNPATFWDYANKRTTDSPVITWCEEVSPDGTPATVAEAGAKGKIDWDILVEKSSAIKLASNIKISDEMLDDINFIGGEISDNLINRVRLATSGNIYSYITGLGGILTAISSSMADMGGSAPTMWQLVVACQQTLVKSNQLCTHIFLNPTDYARLLLTKGDSNIMIHINATSTNVNGVIVVSANEVPVDKFIACNMNKLNVFIYKPMTVEMGWVDADFTNNMKTFVGEHRVHYFIRNNDKTAFLYGDVTDALTTLTV
;
A
#
# COMPACT_ATOMS: atom_id res chain seq x y z
N MET A 1 -10.04 -55.76 40.94
CA MET A 1 -11.00 -55.05 41.80
C MET A 1 -11.81 -56.09 42.54
N THR A 2 -11.67 -56.06 43.79
CA THR A 2 -12.41 -56.99 44.68
C THR A 2 -13.83 -56.46 44.92
N GLN A 3 -14.78 -57.33 45.23
CA GLN A 3 -16.16 -56.92 45.46
C GLN A 3 -16.30 -55.85 46.56
N GLU A 4 -15.36 -55.80 47.52
CA GLU A 4 -15.27 -54.76 48.54
C GLU A 4 -14.87 -53.39 48.00
N GLU A 5 -14.01 -53.33 46.98
CA GLU A 5 -13.61 -52.04 46.30
C GLU A 5 -14.77 -51.46 45.53
N LEU A 6 -15.62 -52.34 44.93
CA LEU A 6 -16.80 -51.86 44.16
C LEU A 6 -17.86 -51.31 45.13
N GLN A 7 -18.10 -51.96 46.26
CA GLN A 7 -19.04 -51.45 47.28
C GLN A 7 -18.56 -50.19 47.98
N ALA A 8 -17.25 -50.01 48.13
CA ALA A 8 -16.66 -48.78 48.65
C ALA A 8 -16.81 -47.63 47.68
N GLN A 9 -16.66 -47.89 46.37
CA GLN A 9 -16.88 -46.88 45.30
C GLN A 9 -18.33 -46.47 45.22
N GLU A 10 -19.27 -47.39 45.26
CA GLU A 10 -20.72 -47.08 45.27
C GLU A 10 -21.14 -46.31 46.53
N ALA A 11 -20.62 -46.62 47.65
CA ALA A 11 -20.87 -45.92 48.95
C ALA A 11 -20.26 -44.46 48.87
N LEU A 12 -19.11 -44.29 48.25
CA LEU A 12 -18.49 -42.99 48.07
C LEU A 12 -19.28 -42.11 47.06
N GLN A 13 -19.77 -42.70 45.94
CA GLN A 13 -20.62 -42.02 45.00
C GLN A 13 -21.97 -41.63 45.60
N ALA A 14 -22.59 -42.50 46.43
CA ALA A 14 -23.82 -42.18 47.15
C ALA A 14 -23.65 -41.02 48.12
N LYS A 15 -22.53 -40.98 48.85
CA LYS A 15 -22.20 -39.88 49.78
C LYS A 15 -21.87 -38.59 49.03
N MET A 16 -21.22 -38.66 47.87
CA MET A 16 -21.00 -37.48 47.01
C MET A 16 -22.29 -36.96 46.43
N GLN A 17 -23.22 -37.82 46.01
CA GLN A 17 -24.56 -37.40 45.53
C GLN A 17 -25.41 -36.79 46.64
N GLU A 18 -25.29 -37.28 47.88
CA GLU A 18 -26.00 -36.73 49.03
C GLU A 18 -25.41 -35.37 49.48
N ALA A 19 -24.09 -35.21 49.41
CA ALA A 19 -23.40 -33.97 49.71
C ALA A 19 -23.69 -32.88 48.65
N THR A 20 -23.88 -33.27 47.38
CA THR A 20 -24.22 -32.32 46.32
C THR A 20 -25.72 -31.92 46.35
N LYS A 21 -26.62 -32.73 46.85
CA LYS A 21 -28.06 -32.38 47.05
C LYS A 21 -28.30 -31.27 48.05
N GLY A 22 -27.32 -31.00 48.94
CA GLY A 22 -27.45 -29.94 49.96
C GLY A 22 -26.90 -28.57 49.53
N PHE A 23 -26.14 -28.50 48.44
CA PHE A 23 -25.40 -27.28 48.09
C PHE A 23 -26.08 -26.33 47.12
N VAL A 24 -27.01 -26.82 46.29
CA VAL A 24 -27.79 -25.92 45.38
C VAL A 24 -29.21 -26.45 45.31
N LYS A 25 -30.19 -25.64 45.74
CA LYS A 25 -31.61 -25.97 45.55
C LYS A 25 -31.89 -26.01 44.04
N GLN A 26 -32.55 -27.08 43.59
CA GLN A 26 -32.92 -27.30 42.19
C GLN A 26 -33.65 -26.07 41.60
N ASP A 27 -34.48 -25.42 42.43
CA ASP A 27 -35.20 -24.20 42.06
C ASP A 27 -34.25 -23.02 41.70
N ALA A 28 -33.09 -22.95 42.36
CA ALA A 28 -32.09 -21.92 42.04
C ALA A 28 -31.38 -22.19 40.70
N ILE A 29 -31.16 -23.46 40.35
CA ILE A 29 -30.59 -23.86 39.06
C ILE A 29 -31.60 -23.59 37.94
N ASP A 30 -32.86 -23.87 38.16
CA ASP A 30 -33.92 -23.67 37.19
C ASP A 30 -34.17 -22.16 36.99
N THR A 31 -34.08 -21.35 38.04
CA THR A 31 -34.13 -19.89 37.94
C THR A 31 -32.95 -19.32 37.13
N VAL A 32 -31.74 -19.75 37.41
CA VAL A 32 -30.53 -19.31 36.68
C VAL A 32 -30.58 -19.77 35.22
N LYS A 33 -31.08 -20.97 34.92
CA LYS A 33 -31.31 -21.43 33.56
C LYS A 33 -32.30 -20.56 32.81
N ALA A 34 -33.42 -20.20 33.44
CA ALA A 34 -34.42 -19.33 32.86
C ALA A 34 -33.89 -17.91 32.58
N GLU A 35 -33.07 -17.37 33.52
CA GLU A 35 -32.42 -16.07 33.34
C GLU A 35 -31.37 -16.11 32.22
N ILE A 36 -30.58 -17.18 32.12
CA ILE A 36 -29.62 -17.38 31.06
C ILE A 36 -30.32 -17.50 29.69
N GLN A 37 -31.43 -18.25 29.61
CA GLN A 37 -32.19 -18.38 28.38
C GLN A 37 -32.81 -17.04 27.96
N ALA A 38 -33.42 -16.32 28.90
CA ALA A 38 -33.96 -14.99 28.62
C ALA A 38 -32.89 -13.97 28.17
N SER A 39 -31.70 -14.04 28.80
CA SER A 39 -30.55 -13.23 28.42
C SER A 39 -30.01 -13.60 27.03
N GLN A 40 -29.94 -14.88 26.69
CA GLN A 40 -29.55 -15.36 25.38
C GLN A 40 -30.55 -14.97 24.30
N GLU A 41 -31.85 -15.10 24.55
CA GLU A 41 -32.88 -14.66 23.60
C GLU A 41 -32.84 -13.15 23.36
N THR A 42 -32.58 -12.36 24.41
CA THR A 42 -32.41 -10.91 24.27
C THR A 42 -31.14 -10.56 23.48
N ALA A 43 -30.04 -11.26 23.73
CA ALA A 43 -28.79 -11.08 22.99
C ALA A 43 -28.93 -11.50 21.53
N ILE A 44 -29.64 -12.59 21.24
CA ILE A 44 -29.92 -13.04 19.86
C ILE A 44 -30.76 -11.99 19.11
N LYS A 45 -31.83 -11.49 19.73
CA LYS A 45 -32.64 -10.42 19.11
C LYS A 45 -31.83 -9.16 18.83
N SER A 46 -31.01 -8.74 19.77
CA SER A 46 -30.15 -7.57 19.56
C SER A 46 -29.13 -7.78 18.43
N LEU A 47 -28.62 -9.00 18.27
CA LEU A 47 -27.73 -9.36 17.16
C LEU A 47 -28.50 -9.43 15.82
N GLU A 48 -29.72 -9.90 15.80
CA GLU A 48 -30.58 -9.91 14.61
C GLU A 48 -30.94 -8.48 14.18
N ASP A 49 -31.24 -7.59 15.12
CA ASP A 49 -31.48 -6.17 14.84
C ASP A 49 -30.25 -5.48 14.27
N VAL A 50 -29.06 -5.74 14.85
CA VAL A 50 -27.77 -5.21 14.34
C VAL A 50 -27.45 -5.78 12.95
N LEU A 51 -27.73 -7.05 12.71
CA LEU A 51 -27.56 -7.68 11.40
C LEU A 51 -28.52 -7.09 10.35
N ALA A 52 -29.77 -6.81 10.73
CA ALA A 52 -30.73 -6.15 9.86
C ALA A 52 -30.31 -4.70 9.53
N GLU A 53 -29.82 -3.97 10.54
CA GLU A 53 -29.30 -2.62 10.36
C GLU A 53 -28.03 -2.60 9.48
N GLN A 54 -27.10 -3.53 9.69
CA GLN A 54 -25.95 -3.71 8.82
C GLN A 54 -26.34 -4.09 7.39
N GLY A 55 -27.36 -4.94 7.23
CA GLY A 55 -27.94 -5.29 5.94
C GLY A 55 -28.50 -4.07 5.20
N ASN A 56 -29.17 -3.18 5.90
CA ASN A 56 -29.69 -1.93 5.36
C ASN A 56 -28.55 -0.98 4.97
N ILE A 57 -27.55 -0.83 5.83
CA ILE A 57 -26.34 -0.02 5.54
C ILE A 57 -25.60 -0.56 4.32
N ILE A 58 -25.46 -1.88 4.19
CA ILE A 58 -24.84 -2.52 3.02
C ILE A 58 -25.66 -2.26 1.74
N ASN A 59 -26.99 -2.29 1.82
CA ASN A 59 -27.84 -1.98 0.69
C ASN A 59 -27.79 -0.50 0.33
N ASP A 60 -27.80 0.39 1.32
CA ASP A 60 -27.61 1.84 1.11
C ASP A 60 -26.23 2.16 0.53
N LEU A 61 -25.18 1.47 0.98
CA LEU A 61 -23.84 1.58 0.41
C LEU A 61 -23.77 1.02 -1.01
N LYS A 62 -24.50 -0.04 -1.33
CA LYS A 62 -24.63 -0.55 -2.71
C LYS A 62 -25.40 0.43 -3.59
N GLU A 63 -26.49 0.99 -3.10
CA GLU A 63 -27.26 2.00 -3.83
C GLU A 63 -26.48 3.31 -3.99
N THR A 64 -25.71 3.71 -2.97
CA THR A 64 -24.82 4.88 -3.04
C THR A 64 -23.67 4.62 -3.98
N LYS A 65 -23.11 3.38 -4.03
CA LYS A 65 -22.12 3.00 -5.04
C LYS A 65 -22.69 2.97 -6.46
N VAL A 66 -23.97 2.64 -6.60
CA VAL A 66 -24.66 2.70 -7.90
C VAL A 66 -24.99 4.14 -8.29
N LYS A 67 -25.19 5.04 -7.30
CA LYS A 67 -25.37 6.48 -7.53
C LYS A 67 -24.06 7.28 -7.53
N ALA A 68 -22.96 6.73 -6.98
CA ALA A 68 -21.64 7.25 -7.31
C ALA A 68 -21.47 7.08 -8.81
N MET A 69 -21.43 8.20 -9.53
CA MET A 69 -21.23 8.25 -10.99
C MET A 69 -20.34 7.08 -11.42
N PRO A 70 -20.75 6.30 -12.43
CA PRO A 70 -19.88 5.24 -12.94
C PRO A 70 -18.53 5.88 -13.18
N LYS A 71 -17.48 5.37 -12.53
CA LYS A 71 -16.12 5.82 -12.79
C LYS A 71 -15.89 5.47 -14.25
N LYS A 72 -16.09 6.46 -15.12
CA LYS A 72 -15.84 6.30 -16.55
C LYS A 72 -14.41 5.82 -16.70
N SER A 73 -14.20 4.84 -17.51
CA SER A 73 -12.84 4.42 -17.85
C SER A 73 -12.15 5.60 -18.57
N ILE A 74 -10.83 5.69 -18.46
CA ILE A 74 -10.06 6.71 -19.19
C ILE A 74 -10.42 6.70 -20.67
N LYS A 75 -10.67 5.53 -21.26
CA LYS A 75 -11.12 5.37 -22.64
C LYS A 75 -12.48 6.02 -22.91
N GLU A 76 -13.40 5.92 -21.96
CA GLU A 76 -14.72 6.56 -22.07
C GLU A 76 -14.62 8.08 -21.93
N GLU A 77 -13.77 8.58 -21.02
CA GLU A 77 -13.51 10.01 -20.88
C GLU A 77 -12.86 10.57 -22.15
N ILE A 78 -11.87 9.89 -22.73
CA ILE A 78 -11.25 10.27 -23.97
C ILE A 78 -12.24 10.18 -25.14
N ALA A 79 -13.07 9.15 -25.21
CA ALA A 79 -14.10 9.02 -26.23
C ALA A 79 -15.19 10.10 -26.13
N GLU A 80 -15.52 10.58 -24.93
CA GLU A 80 -16.40 11.73 -24.75
C GLU A 80 -15.74 13.04 -25.18
N VAL A 81 -14.49 13.23 -24.76
CA VAL A 81 -13.70 14.40 -25.14
C VAL A 81 -13.50 14.46 -26.67
N SER A 82 -13.30 13.32 -27.32
CA SER A 82 -13.19 13.24 -28.79
C SER A 82 -14.46 13.62 -29.53
N LYS A 83 -15.63 13.66 -28.86
CA LYS A 83 -16.92 14.10 -29.41
C LYS A 83 -17.18 15.59 -29.15
N THR A 84 -16.33 16.28 -28.38
CA THR A 84 -16.54 17.71 -28.11
C THR A 84 -16.21 18.57 -29.31
N GLU A 85 -16.86 19.73 -29.40
CA GLU A 85 -16.57 20.72 -30.45
C GLU A 85 -15.11 21.19 -30.41
N ASP A 86 -14.51 21.24 -29.22
CA ASP A 86 -13.11 21.67 -29.07
C ASP A 86 -12.14 20.64 -29.65
N PHE A 87 -12.43 19.35 -29.53
CA PHE A 87 -11.66 18.32 -30.21
C PHE A 87 -11.85 18.35 -31.73
N ALA A 88 -13.07 18.62 -32.19
CA ALA A 88 -13.34 18.81 -33.64
C ALA A 88 -12.58 20.02 -34.19
N LYS A 89 -12.54 21.14 -33.45
CA LYS A 89 -11.73 22.32 -33.82
C LYS A 89 -10.24 22.01 -33.83
N PHE A 90 -9.77 21.20 -32.86
CA PHE A 90 -8.38 20.73 -32.82
C PHE A 90 -8.07 19.85 -34.06
N LYS A 91 -8.93 18.89 -34.41
CA LYS A 91 -8.79 18.06 -35.61
C LYS A 91 -8.73 18.90 -36.89
N SER A 92 -9.37 20.07 -36.91
CA SER A 92 -9.30 21.05 -37.98
C SER A 92 -8.03 21.95 -37.93
N LYS A 93 -7.07 21.67 -37.08
CA LYS A 93 -5.79 22.40 -36.92
C LYS A 93 -5.96 23.87 -36.46
N SER A 94 -7.04 24.20 -35.75
CA SER A 94 -7.33 25.60 -35.39
C SER A 94 -6.94 25.99 -33.94
N SER A 95 -6.67 25.03 -33.05
CA SER A 95 -6.35 25.34 -31.63
C SER A 95 -5.58 24.22 -30.94
N MET A 96 -4.95 24.55 -29.81
CA MET A 96 -4.38 23.57 -28.88
C MET A 96 -5.50 23.00 -28.01
N PHE A 97 -5.46 21.70 -27.76
CA PHE A 97 -6.43 21.01 -26.94
C PHE A 97 -5.79 20.47 -25.66
N LYS A 98 -6.43 20.73 -24.52
CA LYS A 98 -6.01 20.25 -23.20
C LYS A 98 -7.18 19.65 -22.45
N PHE A 99 -6.99 18.48 -21.86
CA PHE A 99 -7.98 17.90 -20.96
C PHE A 99 -7.30 17.28 -19.74
N GLU A 100 -8.00 17.30 -18.63
CA GLU A 100 -7.56 16.70 -17.39
C GLU A 100 -8.30 15.38 -17.14
N LEU A 101 -7.56 14.32 -16.89
CA LEU A 101 -8.14 13.03 -16.52
C LEU A 101 -8.52 13.09 -15.03
N LYS A 102 -9.81 13.08 -14.75
CA LYS A 102 -10.34 13.14 -13.37
C LYS A 102 -10.22 11.83 -12.62
N SER A 103 -9.94 10.75 -13.31
CA SER A 103 -9.86 9.42 -12.73
C SER A 103 -8.46 8.83 -12.89
N ALA A 104 -7.71 8.74 -11.80
CA ALA A 104 -6.59 7.81 -11.69
C ALA A 104 -7.16 6.40 -11.45
N ALA A 105 -7.95 5.88 -12.37
CA ALA A 105 -8.50 4.54 -12.24
C ALA A 105 -7.36 3.54 -12.39
N GLN A 106 -7.18 2.69 -11.37
CA GLN A 106 -6.49 1.42 -11.55
C GLN A 106 -7.11 0.72 -12.74
N MET A 107 -6.27 0.34 -13.71
CA MET A 107 -6.71 -0.59 -14.76
C MET A 107 -7.02 -1.93 -14.09
N THR A 108 -8.25 -2.14 -13.68
CA THR A 108 -8.74 -3.46 -13.33
C THR A 108 -9.10 -4.18 -14.63
N ILE A 109 -8.43 -5.29 -14.89
CA ILE A 109 -8.81 -6.27 -15.90
C ILE A 109 -10.23 -6.73 -15.55
N GLY A 110 -11.22 -6.28 -16.27
CA GLY A 110 -12.60 -6.71 -15.97
C GLY A 110 -13.71 -5.92 -16.61
N THR A 111 -13.49 -5.29 -17.75
CA THR A 111 -14.64 -4.83 -18.54
C THR A 111 -14.66 -5.61 -19.84
N ASN A 112 -15.63 -6.51 -19.92
CA ASN A 112 -15.94 -7.30 -21.09
C ASN A 112 -15.95 -6.45 -22.35
N ILE A 113 -15.09 -6.81 -23.29
CA ILE A 113 -15.32 -6.45 -24.68
C ILE A 113 -16.46 -7.38 -25.15
N THR A 114 -17.68 -6.94 -25.00
CA THR A 114 -18.82 -7.52 -25.70
C THR A 114 -18.77 -7.02 -27.14
N GLY A 115 -17.97 -7.65 -27.95
CA GLY A 115 -18.06 -7.54 -29.39
C GLY A 115 -19.13 -8.53 -29.86
N GLU A 116 -20.22 -8.04 -30.40
CA GLU A 116 -21.11 -8.86 -31.18
C GLU A 116 -20.35 -9.46 -32.37
N THR A 117 -20.22 -10.78 -32.33
CA THR A 117 -19.70 -11.57 -33.43
C THR A 117 -20.77 -11.66 -34.52
N GLY A 118 -20.82 -10.69 -35.42
CA GLY A 118 -21.51 -10.79 -36.67
C GLY A 118 -20.56 -11.32 -37.75
N LEU A 119 -20.63 -12.62 -38.02
CA LEU A 119 -20.36 -13.30 -39.27
C LEU A 119 -19.31 -12.74 -40.25
N LEU A 120 -18.11 -13.34 -40.22
CA LEU A 120 -17.41 -13.71 -41.46
C LEU A 120 -16.36 -14.77 -41.13
N PRO A 121 -16.15 -15.84 -41.93
CA PRO A 121 -15.01 -16.75 -41.82
C PRO A 121 -13.79 -16.06 -42.44
N THR A 122 -13.29 -15.07 -41.78
CA THR A 122 -11.97 -14.49 -42.02
C THR A 122 -10.98 -15.17 -41.10
N PRO A 123 -9.71 -15.34 -41.48
CA PRO A 123 -8.72 -15.92 -40.58
C PRO A 123 -8.86 -15.22 -39.22
N THR A 124 -9.00 -16.04 -38.18
CA THR A 124 -9.20 -15.56 -36.82
C THR A 124 -8.03 -14.64 -36.45
N MET A 125 -8.12 -13.37 -36.81
CA MET A 125 -7.31 -12.37 -36.14
C MET A 125 -7.80 -12.39 -34.69
N TRP A 126 -6.95 -12.75 -33.77
CA TRP A 126 -7.19 -12.47 -32.38
C TRP A 126 -7.45 -10.97 -32.28
N ALA A 127 -8.73 -10.62 -32.29
CA ALA A 127 -9.15 -9.24 -32.21
C ALA A 127 -8.94 -8.76 -30.78
N GLY A 128 -7.78 -8.19 -30.51
CA GLY A 128 -7.50 -7.57 -29.24
C GLY A 128 -6.10 -6.97 -29.25
N TYR A 129 -6.01 -5.70 -29.00
CA TYR A 129 -4.76 -5.08 -28.63
C TYR A 129 -4.32 -5.69 -27.30
N ASN A 130 -3.12 -6.27 -27.25
CA ASN A 130 -2.51 -6.76 -26.01
C ASN A 130 -1.53 -5.70 -25.52
N PRO A 131 -1.91 -4.91 -24.49
CA PRO A 131 -1.04 -3.88 -23.97
C PRO A 131 0.23 -4.47 -23.35
N TYR A 132 1.30 -3.72 -23.37
CA TYR A 132 2.54 -4.12 -22.72
C TYR A 132 2.32 -4.27 -21.20
N ASN A 133 2.85 -5.36 -20.64
CA ASN A 133 2.80 -5.62 -19.20
C ASN A 133 3.81 -4.73 -18.47
N TRP A 134 3.32 -3.63 -17.92
CA TRP A 134 4.15 -2.71 -17.14
C TRP A 134 4.44 -3.26 -15.75
N ASN A 135 5.65 -2.99 -15.26
CA ASN A 135 5.97 -3.22 -13.85
C ASN A 135 5.06 -2.36 -12.96
N PRO A 136 4.63 -2.86 -11.79
CA PRO A 136 3.90 -2.04 -10.82
C PRO A 136 4.78 -0.87 -10.37
N ALA A 137 4.18 0.31 -10.21
CA ALA A 137 4.85 1.50 -9.68
C ALA A 137 4.84 1.45 -8.14
N THR A 138 5.62 0.54 -7.55
CA THR A 138 5.48 0.05 -6.18
C THR A 138 5.57 1.19 -5.15
N PHE A 139 6.62 2.00 -5.19
CA PHE A 139 6.78 3.11 -4.23
C PHE A 139 5.71 4.18 -4.39
N TRP A 140 5.26 4.44 -5.62
CA TRP A 140 4.14 5.35 -5.86
C TRP A 140 2.83 4.81 -5.32
N ASP A 141 2.55 3.52 -5.50
CA ASP A 141 1.27 2.91 -5.12
C ASP A 141 1.11 2.82 -3.59
N TYR A 142 2.17 2.51 -2.87
CA TYR A 142 2.17 2.44 -1.41
C TYR A 142 2.33 3.80 -0.71
N ALA A 143 2.74 4.85 -1.44
CA ALA A 143 2.89 6.19 -0.87
C ALA A 143 1.54 6.80 -0.47
N ASN A 144 1.52 7.49 0.66
CA ASN A 144 0.36 8.26 1.11
C ASN A 144 0.30 9.59 0.35
N LYS A 145 -0.57 9.65 -0.67
CA LYS A 145 -0.69 10.79 -1.58
C LYS A 145 -1.70 11.80 -1.06
N ARG A 146 -1.28 13.06 -1.02
CA ARG A 146 -2.09 14.23 -0.68
C ARG A 146 -2.07 15.23 -1.84
N THR A 147 -2.97 16.19 -1.87
CA THR A 147 -3.01 17.27 -2.86
C THR A 147 -2.54 18.58 -2.25
N THR A 148 -1.96 19.44 -3.05
CA THR A 148 -1.57 20.82 -2.66
C THR A 148 -1.74 21.74 -3.85
N ASP A 149 -2.05 23.02 -3.57
CA ASP A 149 -2.14 24.07 -4.58
C ASP A 149 -0.86 24.93 -4.64
N SER A 150 0.13 24.62 -3.80
CA SER A 150 1.38 25.38 -3.72
C SER A 150 2.52 24.71 -4.48
N PRO A 151 3.29 25.43 -5.31
CA PRO A 151 4.49 24.91 -5.97
C PRO A 151 5.67 24.71 -5.02
N VAL A 152 5.60 25.23 -3.79
CA VAL A 152 6.61 25.09 -2.75
C VAL A 152 5.92 24.79 -1.43
N ILE A 153 6.35 23.73 -0.77
CA ILE A 153 5.89 23.36 0.57
C ILE A 153 7.02 23.68 1.54
N THR A 154 6.70 24.41 2.60
CA THR A 154 7.63 24.73 3.69
C THR A 154 7.14 24.09 4.99
N TRP A 155 8.07 23.63 5.80
CA TRP A 155 7.77 23.10 7.13
C TRP A 155 8.88 23.48 8.12
N CYS A 156 8.53 23.43 9.41
CA CYS A 156 9.48 23.66 10.51
C CYS A 156 9.78 22.32 11.17
N GLU A 157 11.03 22.13 11.55
CA GLU A 157 11.50 20.97 12.31
C GLU A 157 12.27 21.44 13.54
N GLU A 158 12.09 20.74 14.64
CA GLU A 158 12.92 20.89 15.83
C GLU A 158 14.26 20.20 15.59
N VAL A 159 15.36 20.89 15.83
CA VAL A 159 16.72 20.36 15.68
C VAL A 159 17.56 20.69 16.91
N SER A 160 18.65 19.95 17.06
CA SER A 160 19.65 20.19 18.12
C SER A 160 19.03 20.27 19.53
N PRO A 161 18.21 19.28 19.96
CA PRO A 161 17.73 19.28 21.33
C PRO A 161 18.92 19.18 22.28
N ASP A 162 19.03 20.15 23.22
CA ASP A 162 20.07 20.17 24.24
C ASP A 162 19.45 20.19 25.64
N GLY A 163 20.20 19.64 26.58
CA GLY A 163 19.82 19.53 27.98
C GLY A 163 18.92 18.34 28.31
N THR A 164 19.09 17.82 29.49
CA THR A 164 18.28 16.74 30.06
C THR A 164 17.67 17.16 31.40
N PRO A 165 16.40 16.84 31.66
CA PRO A 165 15.83 17.02 32.99
C PRO A 165 16.61 16.18 34.02
N ALA A 166 16.98 16.79 35.14
CA ALA A 166 17.66 16.09 36.24
C ALA A 166 16.87 16.27 37.52
N THR A 167 17.08 15.37 38.49
CA THR A 167 16.57 15.56 39.84
C THR A 167 17.27 16.74 40.50
N VAL A 168 16.49 17.67 41.05
CA VAL A 168 17.01 18.91 41.67
C VAL A 168 16.69 18.85 43.17
N ALA A 169 17.69 19.07 44.00
CA ALA A 169 17.51 19.20 45.44
C ALA A 169 16.70 20.48 45.77
N GLU A 170 16.16 20.55 46.99
CA GLU A 170 15.46 21.74 47.48
C GLU A 170 16.37 22.98 47.35
N ALA A 171 15.84 24.04 46.76
CA ALA A 171 16.56 25.29 46.42
C ALA A 171 17.68 25.15 45.36
N GLY A 172 17.82 23.99 44.70
CA GLY A 172 18.79 23.77 43.60
C GLY A 172 18.36 24.45 42.28
N ALA A 173 19.35 24.81 41.45
CA ALA A 173 19.12 25.37 40.12
C ALA A 173 18.56 24.27 39.18
N LYS A 174 17.50 24.59 38.44
CA LYS A 174 16.89 23.69 37.42
C LYS A 174 17.76 23.66 36.19
N GLY A 175 17.92 22.50 35.60
CA GLY A 175 18.57 22.32 34.29
C GLY A 175 17.82 23.07 33.18
N LYS A 176 18.57 23.72 32.28
CA LYS A 176 18.02 24.39 31.11
C LYS A 176 17.85 23.35 29.98
N ILE A 177 16.77 23.43 29.27
CA ILE A 177 16.52 22.67 28.03
C ILE A 177 16.40 23.70 26.92
N ASP A 178 17.01 23.42 25.78
CA ASP A 178 17.01 24.31 24.61
C ASP A 178 16.87 23.47 23.33
N TRP A 179 16.35 24.06 22.25
CA TRP A 179 16.29 23.47 20.91
C TRP A 179 16.19 24.58 19.87
N ASP A 180 16.64 24.29 18.65
CA ASP A 180 16.54 25.19 17.52
C ASP A 180 15.39 24.76 16.60
N ILE A 181 14.88 25.70 15.80
CA ILE A 181 13.87 25.45 14.79
C ILE A 181 14.51 25.65 13.41
N LEU A 182 14.50 24.59 12.60
CA LEU A 182 14.94 24.62 11.21
C LEU A 182 13.73 24.73 10.29
N VAL A 183 13.80 25.64 9.31
CA VAL A 183 12.78 25.79 8.26
C VAL A 183 13.31 25.15 6.98
N GLU A 184 12.61 24.14 6.51
CA GLU A 184 12.92 23.41 5.28
C GLU A 184 11.85 23.64 4.21
N LYS A 185 12.19 23.37 2.96
CA LYS A 185 11.28 23.52 1.82
C LYS A 185 11.45 22.41 0.81
N SER A 186 10.33 22.05 0.13
CA SER A 186 10.30 21.19 -1.02
C SER A 186 9.68 21.92 -2.21
N SER A 187 10.30 21.87 -3.37
CA SER A 187 9.75 22.39 -4.63
C SER A 187 9.14 21.27 -5.45
N ALA A 188 8.04 21.57 -6.15
CA ALA A 188 7.37 20.59 -7.02
C ALA A 188 8.28 20.15 -8.16
N ILE A 189 8.46 18.84 -8.32
CA ILE A 189 9.23 18.23 -9.39
C ILE A 189 8.26 17.92 -10.54
N LYS A 190 8.63 18.31 -11.76
CA LYS A 190 7.87 18.03 -12.97
C LYS A 190 8.41 16.75 -13.62
N LEU A 191 7.50 15.81 -13.87
CA LEU A 191 7.77 14.60 -14.63
C LEU A 191 6.91 14.64 -15.89
N ALA A 192 7.53 14.48 -17.05
CA ALA A 192 6.86 14.55 -18.32
C ALA A 192 7.45 13.56 -19.32
N SER A 193 6.62 13.11 -20.24
CA SER A 193 7.00 12.27 -21.37
C SER A 193 6.17 12.67 -22.58
N ASN A 194 6.69 12.45 -23.78
CA ASN A 194 5.97 12.75 -25.01
C ASN A 194 6.03 11.57 -25.99
N ILE A 195 5.09 11.56 -26.93
CA ILE A 195 5.06 10.68 -28.10
C ILE A 195 4.51 11.42 -29.30
N LYS A 196 5.08 11.17 -30.47
CA LYS A 196 4.61 11.70 -31.75
C LYS A 196 3.88 10.61 -32.52
N ILE A 197 2.81 11.00 -33.23
CA ILE A 197 2.00 10.12 -34.05
C ILE A 197 1.55 10.85 -35.31
N SER A 198 1.33 10.15 -36.42
CA SER A 198 0.78 10.72 -37.63
C SER A 198 -0.73 10.95 -37.54
N ASP A 199 -1.24 11.95 -38.27
CA ASP A 199 -2.68 12.23 -38.35
C ASP A 199 -3.43 11.03 -38.94
N GLU A 200 -2.86 10.35 -39.93
CA GLU A 200 -3.44 9.17 -40.56
C GLU A 200 -3.64 8.04 -39.57
N MET A 201 -2.63 7.79 -38.70
CA MET A 201 -2.73 6.75 -37.67
C MET A 201 -3.80 7.08 -36.63
N LEU A 202 -4.01 8.35 -36.27
CA LEU A 202 -5.08 8.77 -35.36
C LEU A 202 -6.47 8.65 -35.98
N ASP A 203 -6.57 8.86 -37.29
CA ASP A 203 -7.83 8.80 -38.02
C ASP A 203 -8.25 7.35 -38.36
N ASP A 204 -7.28 6.51 -38.74
CA ASP A 204 -7.53 5.14 -39.17
C ASP A 204 -7.72 4.16 -38.00
N ILE A 205 -7.12 4.46 -36.83
CA ILE A 205 -7.11 3.55 -35.69
C ILE A 205 -7.86 4.17 -34.49
N ASN A 206 -9.14 3.82 -34.34
CA ASN A 206 -10.04 4.44 -33.36
C ASN A 206 -9.62 4.28 -31.89
N PHE A 207 -8.82 3.26 -31.54
CA PHE A 207 -8.40 3.00 -30.14
C PHE A 207 -7.04 3.63 -29.79
N ILE A 208 -6.25 4.07 -30.79
CA ILE A 208 -4.84 4.43 -30.59
C ILE A 208 -4.66 5.62 -29.63
N GLY A 209 -5.55 6.58 -29.69
CA GLY A 209 -5.48 7.77 -28.82
C GLY A 209 -5.63 7.40 -27.33
N GLY A 210 -6.49 6.43 -27.01
CA GLY A 210 -6.64 5.90 -25.66
C GLY A 210 -5.40 5.16 -25.20
N GLU A 211 -4.87 4.28 -26.03
CA GLU A 211 -3.66 3.50 -25.71
C GLU A 211 -2.41 4.38 -25.51
N ILE A 212 -2.27 5.43 -26.29
CA ILE A 212 -1.18 6.41 -26.13
C ILE A 212 -1.28 7.10 -24.78
N SER A 213 -2.47 7.55 -24.40
CA SER A 213 -2.69 8.20 -23.10
C SER A 213 -2.40 7.26 -21.94
N ASP A 214 -2.88 6.02 -21.98
CA ASP A 214 -2.63 5.02 -20.96
C ASP A 214 -1.13 4.69 -20.85
N ASN A 215 -0.43 4.56 -21.98
CA ASN A 215 1.02 4.34 -22.00
C ASN A 215 1.79 5.51 -21.38
N LEU A 216 1.44 6.75 -21.73
CA LEU A 216 2.08 7.93 -21.16
C LEU A 216 1.88 8.00 -19.65
N ILE A 217 0.67 7.77 -19.18
CA ILE A 217 0.33 7.76 -17.75
C ILE A 217 1.14 6.69 -17.01
N ASN A 218 1.19 5.46 -17.51
CA ASN A 218 1.90 4.37 -16.89
C ASN A 218 3.42 4.63 -16.85
N ARG A 219 4.00 5.17 -17.92
CA ARG A 219 5.42 5.53 -17.97
C ARG A 219 5.77 6.61 -16.95
N VAL A 220 4.94 7.64 -16.83
CA VAL A 220 5.17 8.72 -15.86
C VAL A 220 4.98 8.22 -14.42
N ARG A 221 4.00 7.33 -14.15
CA ARG A 221 3.86 6.68 -12.84
C ARG A 221 5.08 5.84 -12.48
N LEU A 222 5.56 5.03 -13.42
CA LEU A 222 6.75 4.19 -13.20
C LEU A 222 7.99 5.05 -12.97
N ALA A 223 8.17 6.12 -13.75
CA ALA A 223 9.26 7.07 -13.55
C ALA A 223 9.18 7.76 -12.19
N THR A 224 7.97 8.11 -11.74
CA THR A 224 7.77 8.70 -10.40
C THR A 224 8.15 7.72 -9.30
N SER A 225 7.76 6.45 -9.42
CA SER A 225 8.12 5.40 -8.46
C SER A 225 9.63 5.20 -8.40
N GLY A 226 10.30 5.12 -9.55
CA GLY A 226 11.76 5.01 -9.62
C GLY A 226 12.50 6.23 -9.05
N ASN A 227 11.95 7.44 -9.24
CA ASN A 227 12.51 8.65 -8.66
C ASN A 227 12.34 8.71 -7.14
N ILE A 228 11.20 8.23 -6.60
CA ILE A 228 11.00 8.10 -5.16
C ILE A 228 12.00 7.09 -4.58
N TYR A 229 12.18 5.94 -5.22
CA TYR A 229 13.20 4.96 -4.84
C TYR A 229 14.60 5.60 -4.80
N SER A 230 15.00 6.26 -5.89
CA SER A 230 16.31 6.91 -5.99
C SER A 230 16.49 8.02 -4.95
N TYR A 231 15.44 8.77 -4.66
CA TYR A 231 15.43 9.78 -3.60
C TYR A 231 15.66 9.15 -2.23
N ILE A 232 14.94 8.08 -1.88
CA ILE A 232 15.12 7.38 -0.59
C ILE A 232 16.54 6.86 -0.46
N THR A 233 17.04 6.16 -1.46
CA THR A 233 18.38 5.52 -1.40
C THR A 233 19.53 6.51 -1.45
N GLY A 234 19.34 7.68 -2.07
CA GLY A 234 20.32 8.77 -2.13
C GLY A 234 20.26 9.74 -0.95
N LEU A 235 19.30 9.59 -0.03
CA LEU A 235 19.12 10.53 1.07
C LEU A 235 20.15 10.29 2.17
N GLY A 236 20.94 11.30 2.51
CA GLY A 236 21.85 11.24 3.65
C GLY A 236 21.11 11.24 4.99
N GLY A 237 21.61 10.46 5.95
CA GLY A 237 21.05 10.36 7.30
C GLY A 237 19.97 9.29 7.49
N ILE A 238 19.66 8.49 6.47
CA ILE A 238 18.93 7.23 6.64
C ILE A 238 19.84 6.17 7.27
N LEU A 239 19.23 5.11 7.81
CA LEU A 239 19.97 3.96 8.31
C LEU A 239 20.52 3.16 7.11
N THR A 240 21.77 2.72 7.17
CA THR A 240 22.43 1.99 6.09
C THR A 240 22.74 0.54 6.44
N ALA A 241 22.58 0.17 7.71
CA ALA A 241 22.79 -1.18 8.20
C ALA A 241 21.83 -1.51 9.34
N ILE A 242 21.59 -2.78 9.57
CA ILE A 242 20.89 -3.23 10.76
C ILE A 242 21.69 -2.87 12.02
N SER A 243 20.98 -2.64 13.12
CA SER A 243 21.66 -2.26 14.36
C SER A 243 22.65 -3.33 14.81
N SER A 244 23.83 -2.91 15.22
CA SER A 244 24.85 -3.80 15.81
C SER A 244 24.36 -4.59 17.03
N SER A 245 23.31 -4.11 17.72
CA SER A 245 22.66 -4.88 18.79
C SER A 245 21.89 -6.10 18.30
N MET A 246 21.74 -6.29 16.99
CA MET A 246 21.17 -7.48 16.36
C MET A 246 22.25 -8.49 15.94
N ALA A 247 23.52 -8.19 16.18
CA ALA A 247 24.61 -9.12 15.91
C ALA A 247 24.39 -10.46 16.65
N ASP A 248 24.77 -11.53 16.00
CA ASP A 248 24.74 -12.90 16.56
C ASP A 248 23.31 -13.43 16.92
N MET A 249 22.24 -12.76 16.48
CA MET A 249 20.88 -13.19 16.80
C MET A 249 20.33 -14.26 15.85
N GLY A 250 20.95 -14.47 14.70
CA GLY A 250 20.49 -15.40 13.68
C GLY A 250 21.06 -16.80 13.77
N GLY A 251 22.02 -17.04 14.65
CA GLY A 251 22.77 -18.29 14.72
C GLY A 251 23.68 -18.50 13.53
N SER A 252 24.10 -19.74 13.26
CA SER A 252 25.07 -20.07 12.20
C SER A 252 24.52 -19.97 10.78
N ALA A 253 23.19 -19.88 10.59
CA ALA A 253 22.53 -19.79 9.30
C ALA A 253 21.27 -18.91 9.38
N PRO A 254 21.44 -17.59 9.46
CA PRO A 254 20.33 -16.66 9.60
C PRO A 254 19.40 -16.71 8.36
N THR A 255 18.12 -16.60 8.60
CA THR A 255 17.07 -16.70 7.61
C THR A 255 16.56 -15.34 7.19
N MET A 256 15.92 -15.25 6.01
CA MET A 256 15.26 -14.03 5.55
C MET A 256 14.15 -13.54 6.50
N TRP A 257 13.53 -14.46 7.23
CA TRP A 257 12.57 -14.12 8.28
C TRP A 257 13.22 -13.34 9.42
N GLN A 258 14.36 -13.81 9.90
CA GLN A 258 15.11 -13.13 10.95
C GLN A 258 15.60 -11.75 10.50
N LEU A 259 15.98 -11.62 9.22
CA LEU A 259 16.28 -10.32 8.62
C LEU A 259 15.11 -9.33 8.73
N VAL A 260 13.89 -9.76 8.39
CA VAL A 260 12.70 -8.90 8.50
C VAL A 260 12.49 -8.42 9.94
N VAL A 261 12.62 -9.33 10.90
CA VAL A 261 12.50 -9.00 12.33
C VAL A 261 13.63 -8.06 12.78
N ALA A 262 14.85 -8.30 12.34
CA ALA A 262 16.01 -7.44 12.68
C ALA A 262 15.86 -6.03 12.10
N CYS A 263 15.36 -5.90 10.87
CA CYS A 263 15.03 -4.60 10.27
C CYS A 263 13.96 -3.86 11.08
N GLN A 264 12.89 -4.56 11.46
CA GLN A 264 11.84 -3.99 12.29
C GLN A 264 12.40 -3.48 13.63
N GLN A 265 13.18 -4.30 14.34
CA GLN A 265 13.75 -3.93 15.63
C GLN A 265 14.80 -2.80 15.52
N THR A 266 15.52 -2.74 14.42
CA THR A 266 16.44 -1.65 14.12
C THR A 266 15.72 -0.30 14.04
N LEU A 267 14.59 -0.26 13.35
CA LEU A 267 13.76 0.95 13.26
C LEU A 267 13.13 1.30 14.60
N VAL A 268 12.64 0.32 15.35
CA VAL A 268 12.09 0.52 16.71
C VAL A 268 13.16 1.10 17.64
N LYS A 269 14.40 0.63 17.57
CA LYS A 269 15.54 1.19 18.34
C LYS A 269 15.79 2.66 18.00
N SER A 270 15.50 3.08 16.78
CA SER A 270 15.58 4.47 16.34
C SER A 270 14.27 5.26 16.64
N ASN A 271 13.40 4.73 17.51
CA ASN A 271 12.09 5.29 17.85
C ASN A 271 11.14 5.43 16.64
N GLN A 272 11.31 4.57 15.64
CA GLN A 272 10.50 4.57 14.43
C GLN A 272 9.77 3.23 14.26
N LEU A 273 8.56 3.28 13.68
CA LEU A 273 7.78 2.10 13.37
C LEU A 273 8.13 1.60 11.96
N CYS A 274 8.39 0.30 11.81
CA CYS A 274 8.47 -0.33 10.48
C CYS A 274 7.07 -0.69 10.00
N THR A 275 6.66 -0.18 8.84
CA THR A 275 5.36 -0.52 8.23
C THR A 275 5.53 -1.40 7.01
N HIS A 276 6.57 -1.15 6.21
CA HIS A 276 6.81 -1.85 4.95
C HIS A 276 8.29 -2.24 4.81
N ILE A 277 8.50 -3.37 4.15
CA ILE A 277 9.82 -3.80 3.69
C ILE A 277 9.70 -4.14 2.20
N PHE A 278 10.50 -3.48 1.37
CA PHE A 278 10.56 -3.71 -0.07
C PHE A 278 11.78 -4.56 -0.38
N LEU A 279 11.55 -5.64 -1.11
CA LEU A 279 12.56 -6.61 -1.52
C LEU A 279 12.50 -6.80 -3.04
N ASN A 280 13.63 -7.16 -3.65
CA ASN A 280 13.61 -7.68 -5.00
C ASN A 280 12.76 -8.96 -5.09
N PRO A 281 12.07 -9.25 -6.22
CA PRO A 281 11.31 -10.49 -6.39
C PRO A 281 12.08 -11.77 -6.08
N THR A 282 13.40 -11.79 -6.38
CA THR A 282 14.28 -12.93 -6.07
C THR A 282 14.45 -13.12 -4.57
N ASP A 283 14.69 -12.04 -3.83
CA ASP A 283 14.89 -12.10 -2.39
C ASP A 283 13.56 -12.30 -1.65
N TYR A 284 12.48 -11.78 -2.22
CA TYR A 284 11.12 -12.08 -1.75
C TYR A 284 10.79 -13.58 -1.89
N ALA A 285 11.18 -14.20 -3.00
CA ALA A 285 11.03 -15.65 -3.16
C ALA A 285 11.87 -16.44 -2.13
N ARG A 286 13.08 -15.98 -1.79
CA ARG A 286 13.88 -16.57 -0.71
C ARG A 286 13.16 -16.50 0.63
N LEU A 287 12.48 -15.40 0.93
CA LEU A 287 11.66 -15.25 2.13
C LEU A 287 10.52 -16.28 2.17
N LEU A 288 9.81 -16.45 1.07
CA LEU A 288 8.70 -17.43 0.95
C LEU A 288 9.18 -18.88 1.08
N LEU A 289 10.38 -19.17 0.59
CA LEU A 289 10.97 -20.50 0.63
C LEU A 289 11.74 -20.79 1.92
N THR A 290 11.76 -19.86 2.88
CA THR A 290 12.44 -20.05 4.16
C THR A 290 11.86 -21.25 4.90
N LYS A 291 12.74 -22.14 5.36
CA LYS A 291 12.40 -23.33 6.13
C LYS A 291 12.82 -23.12 7.60
N GLY A 292 12.04 -23.66 8.51
CA GLY A 292 12.42 -23.79 9.93
C GLY A 292 13.42 -24.93 10.16
N ASP A 293 13.96 -25.03 11.35
CA ASP A 293 14.93 -26.06 11.77
C ASP A 293 14.45 -27.49 11.51
N SER A 294 13.16 -27.74 11.54
CA SER A 294 12.53 -29.02 11.18
C SER A 294 12.36 -29.25 9.68
N ASN A 295 13.00 -28.46 8.81
CA ASN A 295 12.85 -28.49 7.35
C ASN A 295 11.40 -28.28 6.86
N ILE A 296 10.52 -27.75 7.72
CA ILE A 296 9.15 -27.39 7.40
C ILE A 296 9.16 -25.94 6.90
N MET A 297 8.49 -25.68 5.78
CA MET A 297 8.34 -24.29 5.29
C MET A 297 7.56 -23.47 6.30
N ILE A 298 8.09 -22.29 6.61
CA ILE A 298 7.36 -21.31 7.39
C ILE A 298 6.32 -20.72 6.45
N HIS A 299 5.06 -21.17 6.57
CA HIS A 299 3.97 -20.67 5.74
C HIS A 299 3.69 -19.20 6.05
N ILE A 300 4.10 -18.35 5.15
CA ILE A 300 3.59 -16.99 5.05
C ILE A 300 2.33 -17.08 4.19
N ASN A 301 1.19 -16.62 4.70
CA ASN A 301 -0.04 -16.58 3.92
C ASN A 301 0.22 -15.83 2.61
N ALA A 302 0.07 -16.53 1.48
CA ALA A 302 0.36 -15.98 0.15
C ALA A 302 -0.50 -14.76 -0.24
N THR A 303 -1.56 -14.49 0.51
CA THR A 303 -2.51 -13.40 0.24
C THR A 303 -2.11 -12.06 0.88
N SER A 304 -1.34 -12.09 1.97
CA SER A 304 -0.73 -10.87 2.55
C SER A 304 0.58 -11.28 3.20
N THR A 305 1.67 -10.80 2.64
CA THR A 305 2.99 -11.06 3.21
C THR A 305 3.21 -10.15 4.41
N ASN A 306 2.44 -10.41 5.45
CA ASN A 306 2.55 -9.69 6.70
C ASN A 306 3.40 -10.52 7.66
N VAL A 307 4.61 -10.06 7.93
CA VAL A 307 5.56 -10.66 8.86
C VAL A 307 5.58 -9.81 10.10
N ASN A 308 5.02 -10.31 11.20
CA ASN A 308 5.02 -9.63 12.51
C ASN A 308 4.44 -8.20 12.45
N GLY A 309 3.39 -7.97 11.65
CA GLY A 309 2.77 -6.66 11.49
C GLY A 309 3.42 -5.76 10.43
N VAL A 310 4.49 -6.21 9.78
CA VAL A 310 5.17 -5.49 8.69
C VAL A 310 4.76 -6.08 7.35
N ILE A 311 4.37 -5.23 6.41
CA ILE A 311 4.01 -5.64 5.05
C ILE A 311 5.28 -5.78 4.23
N VAL A 312 5.58 -7.00 3.77
CA VAL A 312 6.71 -7.24 2.87
C VAL A 312 6.21 -7.23 1.43
N VAL A 313 6.82 -6.38 0.62
CA VAL A 313 6.40 -6.10 -0.75
C VAL A 313 7.50 -6.51 -1.72
N SER A 314 7.11 -7.23 -2.78
CA SER A 314 7.99 -7.50 -3.92
C SER A 314 8.02 -6.27 -4.83
N ALA A 315 9.18 -5.67 -5.03
CA ALA A 315 9.37 -4.46 -5.82
C ALA A 315 10.49 -4.64 -6.86
N ASN A 316 10.13 -4.48 -8.13
CA ASN A 316 11.10 -4.59 -9.23
C ASN A 316 12.10 -3.43 -9.27
N GLU A 317 11.75 -2.29 -8.64
CA GLU A 317 12.64 -1.13 -8.53
C GLU A 317 13.82 -1.36 -7.59
N VAL A 318 13.70 -2.33 -6.67
CA VAL A 318 14.77 -2.69 -5.73
C VAL A 318 15.71 -3.68 -6.42
N PRO A 319 17.02 -3.40 -6.50
CA PRO A 319 17.99 -4.35 -7.04
C PRO A 319 18.05 -5.64 -6.21
N VAL A 320 18.55 -6.71 -6.85
CA VAL A 320 18.84 -7.97 -6.16
C VAL A 320 19.83 -7.73 -5.04
N ASP A 321 19.66 -8.42 -3.92
CA ASP A 321 20.49 -8.32 -2.71
C ASP A 321 20.38 -6.96 -1.98
N LYS A 322 19.34 -6.16 -2.30
CA LYS A 322 19.04 -4.91 -1.59
C LYS A 322 17.67 -4.97 -0.94
N PHE A 323 17.52 -4.22 0.14
CA PHE A 323 16.23 -4.04 0.79
C PHE A 323 16.02 -2.61 1.26
N ILE A 324 14.75 -2.21 1.35
CA ILE A 324 14.34 -0.98 2.03
C ILE A 324 13.30 -1.36 3.09
N ALA A 325 13.64 -1.15 4.36
CA ALA A 325 12.68 -1.22 5.45
C ALA A 325 12.30 0.20 5.88
N CYS A 326 11.02 0.51 5.95
CA CYS A 326 10.63 1.88 6.17
C CYS A 326 9.26 2.05 6.84
N ASN A 327 9.03 3.26 7.32
CA ASN A 327 7.72 3.75 7.67
C ASN A 327 7.15 4.58 6.51
N MET A 328 6.32 3.99 5.66
CA MET A 328 5.74 4.69 4.50
C MET A 328 4.90 5.91 4.88
N ASN A 329 4.39 6.01 6.11
CA ASN A 329 3.67 7.19 6.58
C ASN A 329 4.56 8.43 6.75
N LYS A 330 5.89 8.24 6.80
CA LYS A 330 6.88 9.31 6.92
C LYS A 330 7.38 9.79 5.54
N LEU A 331 7.05 9.09 4.47
CA LEU A 331 7.23 9.58 3.10
C LEU A 331 6.07 10.53 2.76
N ASN A 332 6.36 11.80 2.62
CA ASN A 332 5.38 12.81 2.27
C ASN A 332 5.34 12.97 0.74
N VAL A 333 4.21 12.63 0.14
CA VAL A 333 3.96 12.80 -1.31
C VAL A 333 2.76 13.73 -1.49
N PHE A 334 2.97 14.83 -2.22
CA PHE A 334 1.92 15.78 -2.54
C PHE A 334 1.83 16.00 -4.04
N ILE A 335 0.64 15.91 -4.55
CA ILE A 335 0.32 16.17 -5.96
C ILE A 335 -0.01 17.66 -6.10
N TYR A 336 0.86 18.40 -6.77
CA TYR A 336 0.64 19.82 -7.08
C TYR A 336 -0.20 19.98 -8.35
N LYS A 337 0.18 19.27 -9.42
CA LYS A 337 -0.63 19.18 -10.63
C LYS A 337 -0.89 17.70 -10.92
N PRO A 338 -2.16 17.31 -11.08
CA PRO A 338 -2.50 15.96 -11.46
C PRO A 338 -1.91 15.60 -12.82
N MET A 339 -1.93 14.32 -13.14
CA MET A 339 -1.54 13.86 -14.47
C MET A 339 -2.43 14.48 -15.52
N THR A 340 -1.81 15.19 -16.48
CA THR A 340 -2.48 15.76 -17.65
C THR A 340 -1.85 15.20 -18.92
N VAL A 341 -2.68 14.94 -19.92
CA VAL A 341 -2.22 14.63 -21.28
C VAL A 341 -2.66 15.77 -22.16
N GLU A 342 -1.68 16.40 -22.79
CA GLU A 342 -1.90 17.51 -23.73
C GLU A 342 -1.51 17.05 -25.13
N MET A 343 -2.23 17.52 -26.15
CA MET A 343 -1.96 17.20 -27.54
C MET A 343 -1.75 18.52 -28.32
N GLY A 344 -0.69 18.58 -29.13
CA GLY A 344 -0.33 19.76 -29.88
C GLY A 344 0.63 19.47 -31.02
N TRP A 345 1.15 20.53 -31.62
CA TRP A 345 2.19 20.47 -32.63
C TRP A 345 3.49 21.06 -32.10
N VAL A 346 4.59 20.38 -32.40
CA VAL A 346 5.94 20.79 -31.99
C VAL A 346 6.83 20.80 -33.24
N ASP A 347 7.64 21.85 -33.39
CA ASP A 347 8.55 22.02 -34.53
C ASP A 347 7.85 21.90 -35.89
N ALA A 348 8.28 20.95 -36.74
CA ALA A 348 7.74 20.68 -38.07
C ALA A 348 6.52 19.74 -38.07
N ASP A 349 5.90 19.44 -36.92
CA ASP A 349 4.78 18.50 -36.83
C ASP A 349 3.61 18.92 -37.75
N PHE A 350 3.34 20.23 -37.82
CA PHE A 350 2.28 20.78 -38.65
C PHE A 350 2.49 20.51 -40.14
N THR A 351 3.74 20.64 -40.62
CA THR A 351 4.08 20.40 -42.01
C THR A 351 4.23 18.93 -42.36
N ASN A 352 4.45 18.08 -41.36
CA ASN A 352 4.66 16.66 -41.53
C ASN A 352 3.42 15.81 -41.19
N ASN A 353 2.25 16.43 -40.96
CA ASN A 353 1.01 15.78 -40.56
C ASN A 353 1.20 14.90 -39.28
N MET A 354 1.92 15.43 -38.28
CA MET A 354 2.21 14.77 -37.04
C MET A 354 1.54 15.50 -35.87
N LYS A 355 1.19 14.76 -34.81
CA LYS A 355 0.73 15.31 -33.53
C LYS A 355 1.59 14.78 -32.42
N THR A 356 1.88 15.64 -31.44
CA THR A 356 2.64 15.29 -30.26
C THR A 356 1.72 15.26 -29.05
N PHE A 357 1.67 14.12 -28.35
CA PHE A 357 1.04 13.98 -27.04
C PHE A 357 2.09 14.16 -25.97
N VAL A 358 1.77 14.95 -24.96
CA VAL A 358 2.64 15.18 -23.79
C VAL A 358 1.86 14.79 -22.53
N GLY A 359 2.37 13.79 -21.82
CA GLY A 359 1.86 13.42 -20.50
C GLY A 359 2.75 14.04 -19.43
N GLU A 360 2.18 14.81 -18.52
CA GLU A 360 2.95 15.42 -17.43
C GLU A 360 2.21 15.45 -16.11
N HIS A 361 2.99 15.45 -15.01
CA HIS A 361 2.48 15.82 -13.70
C HIS A 361 3.55 16.54 -12.88
N ARG A 362 3.10 17.20 -11.79
CA ARG A 362 4.02 17.83 -10.85
C ARG A 362 3.71 17.35 -9.44
N VAL A 363 4.75 16.85 -8.77
CA VAL A 363 4.64 16.25 -7.44
C VAL A 363 5.76 16.73 -6.53
N HIS A 364 5.48 16.74 -5.24
CA HIS A 364 6.49 16.79 -4.19
C HIS A 364 6.64 15.41 -3.59
N TYR A 365 7.86 15.00 -3.32
CA TYR A 365 8.16 13.89 -2.44
C TYR A 365 9.35 14.24 -1.57
N PHE A 366 9.18 14.11 -0.27
CA PHE A 366 10.22 14.44 0.69
C PHE A 366 10.06 13.69 2.00
N ILE A 367 11.16 13.52 2.70
CA ILE A 367 11.24 12.96 4.04
C ILE A 367 11.81 14.07 4.94
N ARG A 368 11.17 14.34 6.07
CA ARG A 368 11.65 15.33 7.04
C ARG A 368 12.97 14.84 7.65
N ASN A 369 13.83 15.78 8.08
CA ASN A 369 15.13 15.42 8.66
C ASN A 369 15.00 14.51 9.88
N ASN A 370 14.05 14.79 10.77
CA ASN A 370 13.80 13.98 11.96
C ASN A 370 13.17 12.60 11.65
N ASP A 371 12.63 12.43 10.48
CA ASP A 371 12.01 11.17 10.02
C ASP A 371 12.96 10.31 9.16
N LYS A 372 14.19 10.75 8.89
CA LYS A 372 15.15 10.02 8.06
C LYS A 372 15.50 8.65 8.63
N THR A 373 15.59 8.54 9.95
CA THR A 373 15.85 7.29 10.66
C THR A 373 14.68 6.29 10.59
N ALA A 374 13.54 6.69 10.02
CA ALA A 374 12.44 5.80 9.69
C ALA A 374 12.65 4.99 8.41
N PHE A 375 13.79 5.17 7.75
CA PHE A 375 14.19 4.49 6.52
C PHE A 375 15.52 3.79 6.73
N LEU A 376 15.56 2.53 6.38
CA LEU A 376 16.75 1.66 6.41
C LEU A 376 16.93 1.07 5.01
N TYR A 377 18.06 1.37 4.38
CA TYR A 377 18.47 0.81 3.09
C TYR A 377 19.77 0.05 3.28
N GLY A 378 19.81 -1.21 2.88
CA GLY A 378 20.99 -2.04 3.08
C GLY A 378 21.07 -3.23 2.13
N ASP A 379 22.14 -3.98 2.27
CA ASP A 379 22.39 -5.24 1.60
C ASP A 379 21.83 -6.41 2.40
N VAL A 380 21.13 -7.32 1.71
CA VAL A 380 20.57 -8.53 2.34
C VAL A 380 21.70 -9.42 2.86
N THR A 381 22.74 -9.64 2.05
CA THR A 381 23.89 -10.49 2.41
C THR A 381 24.66 -9.92 3.61
N ASP A 382 24.94 -8.62 3.63
CA ASP A 382 25.62 -7.97 4.76
C ASP A 382 24.80 -8.02 6.04
N ALA A 383 23.48 -7.80 5.92
CA ALA A 383 22.58 -7.87 7.05
C ALA A 383 22.49 -9.30 7.62
N LEU A 384 22.40 -10.32 6.78
CA LEU A 384 22.42 -11.72 7.21
C LEU A 384 23.79 -12.06 7.87
N THR A 385 24.89 -11.56 7.32
CA THR A 385 26.23 -11.76 7.93
C THR A 385 26.29 -11.15 9.32
N THR A 386 25.72 -9.98 9.53
CA THR A 386 25.64 -9.35 10.87
C THR A 386 24.85 -10.20 11.87
N LEU A 387 23.83 -10.96 11.40
CA LEU A 387 23.02 -11.85 12.24
C LEU A 387 23.70 -13.21 12.52
N THR A 388 24.78 -13.54 11.83
CA THR A 388 25.50 -14.81 11.97
C THR A 388 26.34 -14.80 13.23
N VAL A 389 26.33 -15.91 13.99
CA VAL A 389 27.19 -16.15 15.17
C VAL A 389 28.51 -16.70 14.72
#